data_1696e7b4e93fe8f51f38c3ad2e9e3da5
#
_entry.id   1696e7b4e93fe8f51f38c3ad2e9e3da5
#
_cell.length_a   1.000
_cell.length_b   1.000
_cell.length_c   1.000
_cell.angle_alpha   90.00
_cell.angle_beta   90.00
_cell.angle_gamma   90.00
#
_symmetry.space_group_name_H-M   'P 1'
#
loop_
_entity.id
_entity.type
_entity.pdbx_description
1 polymer ?
#
loop_
_entity_poly.entity_id
_entity_poly.type
_entity_poly.pdbx_seq_one_letter_code
_entity_poly.pdbx_strand_id
1 'polypeptide(L)'
;RCIKEVLADFKIPIVNITATTGPTVTLYEVVQERGVKVAKIEGLSKEIAQALKASSVRVAPIPESGTIGTEVPNRKPSVVSMRSALRTERFINFKGELPVVVGRNIQNECIVFDLAKMPHLLVAGATGTGKSVGLNVILTSLLYRKDPSQLKLVLIDPKQVEFSLYEGLGRHFLARMQSEDDNIVIDAQKAVYTLYSLCAEMEERLKKCRLVGTRNIAEYNDLVRKCKIQDREIMPYIV
;
A
#
# COMPACT_ATOMS: atom_id res chain seq x y z
N ARG A 1 -21.85 3.70 24.54
CA ARG A 1 -23.14 3.63 25.27
C ARG A 1 -24.24 3.07 24.37
N CYS A 2 -24.50 3.67 23.23
CA CYS A 2 -25.58 3.28 22.30
C CYS A 2 -25.52 1.81 21.83
N ILE A 3 -24.33 1.29 21.44
CA ILE A 3 -24.19 -0.13 21.02
C ILE A 3 -24.55 -1.06 22.20
N LYS A 4 -24.17 -0.72 23.43
CA LYS A 4 -24.55 -1.47 24.63
C LYS A 4 -26.06 -1.54 24.82
N GLU A 5 -26.74 -0.43 24.64
CA GLU A 5 -28.19 -0.31 24.77
C GLU A 5 -28.89 -1.18 23.71
N VAL A 6 -28.49 -1.08 22.45
CA VAL A 6 -29.03 -1.93 21.37
C VAL A 6 -28.86 -3.42 21.68
N LEU A 7 -27.67 -3.85 22.07
CA LEU A 7 -27.42 -5.26 22.38
C LEU A 7 -28.23 -5.74 23.57
N ALA A 8 -28.43 -4.87 24.59
CA ALA A 8 -29.27 -5.18 25.75
C ALA A 8 -30.74 -5.33 25.35
N ASP A 9 -31.29 -4.46 24.51
CA ASP A 9 -32.67 -4.52 23.99
C ASP A 9 -32.95 -5.85 23.28
N PHE A 10 -31.97 -6.41 22.58
CA PHE A 10 -32.05 -7.72 21.96
C PHE A 10 -31.63 -8.89 22.86
N LYS A 11 -31.50 -8.64 24.18
CA LYS A 11 -31.11 -9.65 25.17
C LYS A 11 -29.79 -10.35 24.87
N ILE A 12 -28.82 -9.59 24.38
CA ILE A 12 -27.46 -10.06 24.13
C ILE A 12 -26.54 -9.55 25.24
N PRO A 13 -26.15 -10.43 26.17
CA PRO A 13 -25.26 -10.06 27.26
C PRO A 13 -23.84 -9.88 26.74
N ILE A 14 -23.19 -8.78 27.12
CA ILE A 14 -21.83 -8.47 26.79
C ILE A 14 -21.00 -8.19 28.05
N VAL A 15 -19.75 -8.65 28.03
CA VAL A 15 -18.78 -8.44 29.12
C VAL A 15 -18.18 -7.05 29.07
N ASN A 16 -17.64 -6.70 27.88
CA ASN A 16 -16.95 -5.45 27.68
C ASN A 16 -17.11 -4.92 26.25
N ILE A 17 -16.88 -3.63 26.07
CA ILE A 17 -16.77 -2.98 24.78
C ILE A 17 -15.64 -1.96 24.82
N THR A 18 -14.68 -2.08 23.90
CA THR A 18 -13.59 -1.14 23.70
C THR A 18 -13.77 -0.42 22.37
N ALA A 19 -13.24 0.78 22.25
CA ALA A 19 -13.36 1.59 21.05
C ALA A 19 -11.98 2.08 20.61
N THR A 20 -11.60 1.77 19.37
CA THR A 20 -10.38 2.26 18.72
C THR A 20 -10.77 3.17 17.58
N THR A 21 -10.41 4.44 17.66
CA THR A 21 -10.76 5.43 16.65
C THR A 21 -9.70 5.44 15.54
N GLY A 22 -10.09 5.00 14.37
CA GLY A 22 -9.30 5.13 13.15
C GLY A 22 -9.61 6.42 12.38
N PRO A 23 -8.91 6.68 11.26
CA PRO A 23 -9.10 7.89 10.46
C PRO A 23 -10.51 8.03 9.86
N THR A 24 -11.06 6.95 9.34
CA THR A 24 -12.34 6.93 8.62
C THR A 24 -13.43 6.18 9.35
N VAL A 25 -13.04 5.19 10.15
CA VAL A 25 -13.97 4.35 10.92
C VAL A 25 -13.50 4.23 12.36
N THR A 26 -14.45 4.04 13.30
CA THR A 26 -14.17 3.64 14.67
C THR A 26 -14.53 2.17 14.81
N LEU A 27 -13.57 1.38 15.27
CA LEU A 27 -13.77 -0.03 15.61
C LEU A 27 -14.23 -0.14 17.06
N TYR A 28 -15.39 -0.74 17.26
CA TYR A 28 -15.87 -1.16 18.58
C TYR A 28 -15.69 -2.66 18.70
N GLU A 29 -14.83 -3.09 19.61
CA GLU A 29 -14.62 -4.50 19.90
C GLU A 29 -15.53 -4.91 21.06
N VAL A 30 -16.45 -5.81 20.76
CA VAL A 30 -17.44 -6.31 21.69
C VAL A 30 -16.99 -7.68 22.20
N VAL A 31 -16.84 -7.80 23.51
CA VAL A 31 -16.63 -9.08 24.19
C VAL A 31 -17.99 -9.60 24.66
N GLN A 32 -18.51 -10.63 24.00
CA GLN A 32 -19.77 -11.26 24.37
C GLN A 32 -19.60 -12.23 25.54
N GLU A 33 -20.68 -12.52 26.25
CA GLU A 33 -20.71 -13.60 27.25
C GLU A 33 -20.67 -14.98 26.57
N ARG A 34 -20.22 -15.98 27.34
CA ARG A 34 -20.18 -17.38 26.87
C ARG A 34 -21.56 -17.86 26.45
N GLY A 35 -21.65 -18.51 25.30
CA GLY A 35 -22.90 -19.06 24.77
C GLY A 35 -23.64 -18.12 23.80
N VAL A 36 -23.23 -16.88 23.67
CA VAL A 36 -23.79 -15.97 22.65
C VAL A 36 -23.21 -16.31 21.27
N LYS A 37 -24.08 -16.65 20.33
CA LYS A 37 -23.68 -16.93 18.94
C LYS A 37 -23.28 -15.64 18.21
N VAL A 38 -22.12 -15.63 17.56
CA VAL A 38 -21.60 -14.51 16.77
C VAL A 38 -22.62 -14.04 15.73
N ALA A 39 -23.23 -14.96 15.00
CA ALA A 39 -24.24 -14.66 13.98
C ALA A 39 -25.44 -13.85 14.51
N LYS A 40 -25.75 -13.93 15.83
CA LYS A 40 -26.84 -13.14 16.43
C LYS A 40 -26.45 -11.66 16.49
N ILE A 41 -25.19 -11.34 16.75
CA ILE A 41 -24.69 -9.95 16.78
C ILE A 41 -24.48 -9.42 15.37
N GLU A 42 -23.96 -10.25 14.47
CA GLU A 42 -23.80 -9.89 13.03
C GLU A 42 -25.15 -9.52 12.41
N GLY A 43 -26.21 -10.25 12.75
CA GLY A 43 -27.58 -10.00 12.28
C GLY A 43 -28.15 -8.64 12.69
N LEU A 44 -27.59 -8.01 13.74
CA LEU A 44 -28.05 -6.70 14.24
C LEU A 44 -27.31 -5.50 13.63
N SER A 45 -26.57 -5.71 12.53
CA SER A 45 -25.81 -4.62 11.88
C SER A 45 -26.68 -3.44 11.45
N LYS A 46 -27.93 -3.68 11.03
CA LYS A 46 -28.89 -2.66 10.62
C LYS A 46 -29.42 -1.88 11.80
N GLU A 47 -29.79 -2.56 12.87
CA GLU A 47 -30.31 -1.99 14.12
C GLU A 47 -29.24 -1.11 14.80
N ILE A 48 -27.99 -1.59 14.81
CA ILE A 48 -26.85 -0.82 15.31
C ILE A 48 -26.61 0.41 14.43
N ALA A 49 -26.66 0.27 13.10
CA ALA A 49 -26.51 1.39 12.18
C ALA A 49 -27.60 2.46 12.41
N GLN A 50 -28.84 2.03 12.55
CA GLN A 50 -29.96 2.93 12.82
C GLN A 50 -29.80 3.67 14.14
N ALA A 51 -29.45 2.97 15.22
CA ALA A 51 -29.27 3.56 16.54
C ALA A 51 -28.12 4.56 16.59
N LEU A 52 -27.04 4.29 15.83
CA LEU A 52 -25.88 5.18 15.70
C LEU A 52 -26.08 6.30 14.67
N LYS A 53 -27.19 6.28 13.91
CA LYS A 53 -27.46 7.17 12.77
C LYS A 53 -26.30 7.15 11.77
N ALA A 54 -25.74 5.95 11.54
CA ALA A 54 -24.67 5.71 10.59
C ALA A 54 -25.25 5.21 9.26
N SER A 55 -24.60 5.52 8.14
CA SER A 55 -25.02 5.09 6.79
C SER A 55 -24.94 3.57 6.62
N SER A 56 -23.96 2.95 7.25
CA SER A 56 -23.76 1.51 7.30
C SER A 56 -22.88 1.14 8.49
N VAL A 57 -23.02 -0.08 8.97
CA VAL A 57 -22.14 -0.65 10.01
C VAL A 57 -21.77 -2.05 9.57
N ARG A 58 -20.50 -2.38 9.68
CA ARG A 58 -20.00 -3.73 9.44
C ARG A 58 -19.73 -4.42 10.76
N VAL A 59 -20.33 -5.58 10.94
CA VAL A 59 -20.09 -6.42 12.11
C VAL A 59 -19.42 -7.70 11.64
N ALA A 60 -18.27 -8.04 12.22
CA ALA A 60 -17.52 -9.24 11.85
C ALA A 60 -16.68 -9.74 13.05
N PRO A 61 -16.44 -11.05 13.18
CA PRO A 61 -15.56 -11.59 14.18
C PRO A 61 -14.11 -11.15 13.94
N ILE A 62 -13.38 -10.93 15.02
CA ILE A 62 -11.92 -10.69 15.01
C ILE A 62 -11.25 -11.97 15.53
N PRO A 63 -10.69 -12.82 14.66
CA PRO A 63 -10.18 -14.12 15.06
C PRO A 63 -9.06 -14.06 16.10
N GLU A 64 -8.18 -13.06 16.00
CA GLU A 64 -7.01 -12.90 16.87
C GLU A 64 -7.39 -12.62 18.33
N SER A 65 -8.42 -11.84 18.57
CA SER A 65 -8.88 -11.47 19.91
C SER A 65 -10.07 -12.30 20.40
N GLY A 66 -10.73 -13.07 19.52
CA GLY A 66 -11.96 -13.78 19.82
C GLY A 66 -13.15 -12.85 20.14
N THR A 67 -13.07 -11.59 19.74
CA THR A 67 -14.08 -10.55 19.94
C THR A 67 -14.86 -10.31 18.64
N ILE A 68 -15.94 -9.52 18.75
CA ILE A 68 -16.72 -9.11 17.58
C ILE A 68 -16.42 -7.63 17.31
N GLY A 69 -15.85 -7.37 16.15
CA GLY A 69 -15.58 -6.01 15.67
C GLY A 69 -16.83 -5.40 15.03
N THR A 70 -17.18 -4.21 15.48
CA THR A 70 -18.23 -3.38 14.89
C THR A 70 -17.60 -2.11 14.34
N GLU A 71 -17.46 -2.04 13.01
CA GLU A 71 -16.87 -0.89 12.31
C GLU A 71 -17.95 0.14 12.01
N VAL A 72 -17.78 1.33 12.56
CA VAL A 72 -18.73 2.44 12.41
C VAL A 72 -18.05 3.60 11.68
N PRO A 73 -18.57 4.08 10.55
CA PRO A 73 -18.01 5.24 9.85
C PRO A 73 -17.99 6.48 10.76
N ASN A 74 -16.88 7.19 10.77
CA ASN A 74 -16.76 8.44 11.52
C ASN A 74 -17.61 9.53 10.87
N ARG A 75 -18.34 10.32 11.67
CA ARG A 75 -19.12 11.47 11.18
C ARG A 75 -18.25 12.52 10.46
N LYS A 76 -17.02 12.67 10.92
CA LYS A 76 -15.99 13.54 10.33
C LYS A 76 -14.73 12.71 10.11
N PRO A 77 -14.55 12.09 8.94
CA PRO A 77 -13.34 11.34 8.64
C PRO A 77 -12.13 12.27 8.59
N SER A 78 -11.00 11.80 9.10
CA SER A 78 -9.72 12.50 9.05
C SER A 78 -8.93 12.07 7.83
N VAL A 79 -8.25 13.03 7.20
CA VAL A 79 -7.32 12.73 6.11
C VAL A 79 -6.00 12.25 6.68
N VAL A 80 -5.54 11.08 6.22
CA VAL A 80 -4.20 10.58 6.54
C VAL A 80 -3.21 11.24 5.59
N SER A 81 -2.42 12.18 6.11
CA SER A 81 -1.41 12.84 5.28
C SER A 81 -0.25 11.90 4.97
N MET A 82 0.24 11.94 3.72
CA MET A 82 1.42 11.18 3.29
C MET A 82 2.63 11.49 4.18
N ARG A 83 2.83 12.75 4.54
CA ARG A 83 3.91 13.19 5.43
C ARG A 83 3.87 12.47 6.78
N SER A 84 2.68 12.28 7.38
CA SER A 84 2.54 11.58 8.65
C SER A 84 2.82 10.09 8.52
N ALA A 85 2.44 9.49 7.40
CA ALA A 85 2.67 8.07 7.12
C ALA A 85 4.16 7.76 6.91
N LEU A 86 4.87 8.59 6.13
CA LEU A 86 6.31 8.45 5.88
C LEU A 86 7.19 8.63 7.13
N ARG A 87 6.70 9.36 8.14
CA ARG A 87 7.41 9.61 9.41
C ARG A 87 7.22 8.52 10.46
N THR A 88 6.42 7.49 10.18
CA THR A 88 6.20 6.41 11.15
C THR A 88 7.44 5.54 11.27
N GLU A 89 7.74 5.09 12.48
CA GLU A 89 8.83 4.16 12.74
C GLU A 89 8.69 2.89 11.92
N ARG A 90 7.44 2.44 11.69
CA ARG A 90 7.15 1.27 10.87
C ARG A 90 7.63 1.43 9.43
N PHE A 91 7.53 2.62 8.83
CA PHE A 91 8.05 2.90 7.50
C PHE A 91 9.57 3.16 7.54
N ILE A 92 10.06 3.96 8.48
CA ILE A 92 11.48 4.30 8.59
C ILE A 92 12.35 3.06 8.82
N ASN A 93 11.92 2.16 9.71
CA ASN A 93 12.67 0.97 10.08
C ASN A 93 12.32 -0.27 9.21
N PHE A 94 11.50 -0.09 8.18
CA PHE A 94 11.12 -1.19 7.31
C PHE A 94 12.33 -1.73 6.52
N LYS A 95 12.55 -3.06 6.59
CA LYS A 95 13.71 -3.75 5.99
C LYS A 95 13.45 -4.31 4.59
N GLY A 96 12.46 -3.79 3.87
CA GLY A 96 12.18 -4.18 2.49
C GLY A 96 13.04 -3.42 1.48
N GLU A 97 13.19 -3.99 0.29
CA GLU A 97 13.94 -3.37 -0.80
C GLU A 97 13.19 -2.17 -1.41
N LEU A 98 11.88 -2.29 -1.63
CA LEU A 98 11.04 -1.22 -2.17
C LEU A 98 9.85 -0.94 -1.25
N PRO A 99 10.08 -0.27 -0.09
CA PRO A 99 9.03 -0.02 0.88
C PRO A 99 7.99 0.98 0.37
N VAL A 100 6.73 0.60 0.48
CA VAL A 100 5.57 1.44 0.15
C VAL A 100 4.65 1.51 1.36
N VAL A 101 4.28 2.72 1.80
CA VAL A 101 3.26 2.93 2.82
C VAL A 101 1.93 3.25 2.16
N VAL A 102 0.90 2.43 2.39
CA VAL A 102 -0.42 2.58 1.73
C VAL A 102 -1.33 3.54 2.48
N GLY A 103 -1.21 3.57 3.80
CA GLY A 103 -2.09 4.32 4.68
C GLY A 103 -2.17 3.71 6.06
N ARG A 104 -3.34 3.84 6.71
CA ARG A 104 -3.58 3.28 8.04
C ARG A 104 -4.76 2.32 8.02
N ASN A 105 -4.63 1.25 8.80
CA ASN A 105 -5.73 0.31 9.04
C ASN A 105 -6.74 0.88 10.05
N ILE A 106 -7.78 0.09 10.36
CA ILE A 106 -8.81 0.45 11.33
C ILE A 106 -8.28 0.61 12.76
N GLN A 107 -7.17 -0.04 13.10
CA GLN A 107 -6.46 0.15 14.37
C GLN A 107 -5.52 1.36 14.37
N ASN A 108 -5.57 2.20 13.35
CA ASN A 108 -4.72 3.37 13.17
C ASN A 108 -3.21 3.07 12.99
N GLU A 109 -2.86 1.84 12.64
CA GLU A 109 -1.49 1.43 12.34
C GLU A 109 -1.16 1.66 10.87
N CYS A 110 0.05 2.11 10.58
CA CYS A 110 0.52 2.24 9.19
C CYS A 110 0.73 0.88 8.54
N ILE A 111 0.17 0.70 7.35
CA ILE A 111 0.40 -0.47 6.50
C ILE A 111 1.54 -0.19 5.55
N VAL A 112 2.60 -0.98 5.68
CA VAL A 112 3.81 -0.91 4.83
C VAL A 112 4.06 -2.28 4.22
N PHE A 113 4.35 -2.31 2.93
CA PHE A 113 4.74 -3.52 2.23
C PHE A 113 5.98 -3.31 1.36
N ASP A 114 6.59 -4.40 0.91
CA ASP A 114 7.73 -4.39 -0.01
C ASP A 114 7.25 -4.65 -1.44
N LEU A 115 7.30 -3.63 -2.30
CA LEU A 115 6.90 -3.77 -3.70
C LEU A 115 7.82 -4.74 -4.47
N ALA A 116 9.08 -4.89 -4.06
CA ALA A 116 10.00 -5.84 -4.70
C ALA A 116 9.55 -7.31 -4.58
N LYS A 117 8.72 -7.63 -3.58
CA LYS A 117 8.10 -8.95 -3.42
C LYS A 117 6.80 -9.14 -4.20
N MET A 118 6.33 -8.09 -4.86
CA MET A 118 5.13 -8.07 -5.69
C MET A 118 5.55 -7.74 -7.12
N PRO A 119 5.90 -8.73 -7.96
CA PRO A 119 6.42 -8.49 -9.31
C PRO A 119 5.45 -7.70 -10.19
N HIS A 120 4.15 -7.79 -9.89
CA HIS A 120 3.09 -7.04 -10.55
C HIS A 120 2.07 -6.57 -9.51
N LEU A 121 1.67 -5.31 -9.59
CA LEU A 121 0.65 -4.72 -8.73
C LEU A 121 -0.43 -4.08 -9.59
N LEU A 122 -1.65 -4.60 -9.50
CA LEU A 122 -2.82 -4.00 -10.14
C LEU A 122 -3.49 -3.03 -9.17
N VAL A 123 -3.57 -1.76 -9.57
CA VAL A 123 -4.30 -0.72 -8.84
C VAL A 123 -5.55 -0.36 -9.64
N ALA A 124 -6.72 -0.68 -9.12
CA ALA A 124 -7.99 -0.43 -9.79
C ALA A 124 -8.95 0.35 -8.87
N GLY A 125 -9.83 1.14 -9.49
CA GLY A 125 -10.85 1.90 -8.78
C GLY A 125 -11.68 2.73 -9.74
N ALA A 126 -12.95 2.99 -9.40
CA ALA A 126 -13.81 3.90 -10.13
C ALA A 126 -13.28 5.35 -10.02
N THR A 127 -13.79 6.21 -10.88
CA THR A 127 -13.45 7.64 -10.82
C THR A 127 -13.77 8.22 -9.44
N GLY A 128 -12.82 8.95 -8.85
CA GLY A 128 -12.97 9.57 -7.53
C GLY A 128 -12.69 8.64 -6.32
N THR A 129 -12.40 7.35 -6.53
CA THR A 129 -12.11 6.41 -5.42
C THR A 129 -10.66 6.48 -4.90
N GLY A 130 -9.81 7.32 -5.51
CA GLY A 130 -8.45 7.54 -5.04
C GLY A 130 -7.36 6.74 -5.76
N LYS A 131 -7.64 6.14 -6.94
CA LYS A 131 -6.63 5.41 -7.74
C LYS A 131 -5.38 6.26 -7.99
N SER A 132 -5.53 7.49 -8.49
CA SER A 132 -4.43 8.42 -8.74
C SER A 132 -3.66 8.78 -7.46
N VAL A 133 -4.40 8.96 -6.36
CA VAL A 133 -3.79 9.17 -5.03
C VAL A 133 -2.96 7.94 -4.64
N GLY A 134 -3.47 6.74 -4.85
CA GLY A 134 -2.76 5.49 -4.56
C GLY A 134 -1.47 5.35 -5.37
N LEU A 135 -1.48 5.68 -6.66
CA LEU A 135 -0.28 5.70 -7.51
C LEU A 135 0.75 6.70 -7.00
N ASN A 136 0.30 7.93 -6.67
CA ASN A 136 1.17 8.95 -6.09
C ASN A 136 1.77 8.53 -4.73
N VAL A 137 1.00 7.82 -3.91
CA VAL A 137 1.47 7.25 -2.63
C VAL A 137 2.60 6.24 -2.87
N ILE A 138 2.47 5.36 -3.87
CA ILE A 138 3.51 4.39 -4.24
C ILE A 138 4.78 5.12 -4.67
N LEU A 139 4.68 6.01 -5.67
CA LEU A 139 5.83 6.74 -6.19
C LEU A 139 6.52 7.59 -5.11
N THR A 140 5.75 8.33 -4.32
CA THR A 140 6.30 9.15 -3.23
C THR A 140 7.00 8.31 -2.17
N SER A 141 6.47 7.13 -1.82
CA SER A 141 7.11 6.21 -0.87
C SER A 141 8.48 5.76 -1.37
N LEU A 142 8.57 5.38 -2.64
CA LEU A 142 9.80 4.92 -3.28
C LEU A 142 10.84 6.05 -3.37
N LEU A 143 10.43 7.23 -3.84
CA LEU A 143 11.29 8.42 -3.96
C LEU A 143 11.81 8.90 -2.61
N TYR A 144 11.03 8.72 -1.54
CA TYR A 144 11.46 9.11 -0.19
C TYR A 144 12.50 8.15 0.39
N ARG A 145 12.57 6.91 -0.08
CA ARG A 145 13.40 5.84 0.49
C ARG A 145 14.60 5.45 -0.34
N LYS A 146 14.61 5.76 -1.64
CA LYS A 146 15.64 5.30 -2.57
C LYS A 146 16.32 6.45 -3.29
N ASP A 147 17.60 6.27 -3.51
CA ASP A 147 18.42 7.18 -4.35
C ASP A 147 18.28 6.80 -5.84
N PRO A 148 18.60 7.74 -6.75
CA PRO A 148 18.57 7.46 -8.20
C PRO A 148 19.51 6.32 -8.65
N SER A 149 20.54 6.01 -7.87
CA SER A 149 21.41 4.85 -8.10
C SER A 149 20.78 3.51 -7.73
N GLN A 150 19.71 3.54 -6.92
CA GLN A 150 19.03 2.36 -6.41
C GLN A 150 17.67 2.12 -7.07
N LEU A 151 17.08 3.16 -7.65
CA LEU A 151 15.74 3.15 -8.24
C LEU A 151 15.69 3.91 -9.55
N LYS A 152 15.09 3.28 -10.55
CA LYS A 152 14.64 3.94 -11.77
C LYS A 152 13.16 3.70 -11.99
N LEU A 153 12.50 4.69 -12.57
CA LEU A 153 11.07 4.64 -12.88
C LEU A 153 10.87 4.73 -14.38
N VAL A 154 9.98 3.92 -14.91
CA VAL A 154 9.47 4.02 -16.28
C VAL A 154 8.00 4.36 -16.17
N LEU A 155 7.64 5.58 -16.56
CA LEU A 155 6.27 6.09 -16.46
C LEU A 155 5.62 6.11 -17.86
N ILE A 156 4.49 5.44 -17.99
CA ILE A 156 3.67 5.38 -19.20
C ILE A 156 2.30 5.96 -18.87
N ASP A 157 1.98 7.11 -19.45
CA ASP A 157 0.73 7.83 -19.20
C ASP A 157 0.11 8.34 -20.51
N PRO A 158 -0.60 7.50 -21.25
CA PRO A 158 -1.23 7.88 -22.52
C PRO A 158 -2.24 9.01 -22.42
N LYS A 159 -2.77 9.25 -21.23
CA LYS A 159 -3.77 10.31 -20.98
C LYS A 159 -3.16 11.62 -20.50
N GLN A 160 -1.89 11.63 -20.12
CA GLN A 160 -1.16 12.78 -19.59
C GLN A 160 -1.83 13.43 -18.35
N VAL A 161 -2.45 12.60 -17.49
CA VAL A 161 -3.23 13.06 -16.34
C VAL A 161 -2.59 12.71 -15.01
N GLU A 162 -1.93 11.53 -14.95
CA GLU A 162 -1.53 10.93 -13.68
C GLU A 162 -0.10 11.34 -13.27
N PHE A 163 0.83 11.45 -14.22
CA PHE A 163 2.26 11.53 -13.94
C PHE A 163 2.96 12.83 -14.35
N SER A 164 2.24 13.83 -14.85
CA SER A 164 2.83 15.13 -15.25
C SER A 164 3.66 15.79 -14.15
N LEU A 165 3.32 15.59 -12.88
CA LEU A 165 4.06 16.11 -11.73
C LEU A 165 5.49 15.53 -11.61
N TYR A 166 5.77 14.40 -12.26
CA TYR A 166 7.04 13.68 -12.19
C TYR A 166 7.99 13.97 -13.34
N GLU A 167 7.64 14.83 -14.28
CA GLU A 167 8.52 15.23 -15.41
C GLU A 167 9.87 15.76 -14.94
N GLY A 168 9.87 16.51 -13.84
CA GLY A 168 11.09 17.04 -13.23
C GLY A 168 12.09 15.97 -12.75
N LEU A 169 11.71 14.71 -12.65
CA LEU A 169 12.57 13.60 -12.26
C LEU A 169 13.41 13.03 -13.42
N GLY A 170 13.25 13.54 -14.62
CA GLY A 170 13.91 13.05 -15.85
C GLY A 170 15.42 12.92 -15.75
N ARG A 171 16.08 13.80 -15.01
CA ARG A 171 17.55 13.80 -14.86
C ARG A 171 18.09 12.73 -13.90
N HIS A 172 17.25 12.22 -13.01
CA HIS A 172 17.70 11.39 -11.88
C HIS A 172 17.00 10.03 -11.84
N PHE A 173 15.69 10.02 -11.72
CA PHE A 173 14.93 8.79 -11.46
C PHE A 173 14.31 8.15 -12.69
N LEU A 174 13.97 8.92 -13.73
CA LEU A 174 13.32 8.35 -14.90
C LEU A 174 14.32 7.63 -15.80
N ALA A 175 13.99 6.39 -16.13
CA ALA A 175 14.67 5.65 -17.19
C ALA A 175 13.91 5.90 -18.50
N ARG A 176 14.65 6.29 -19.54
CA ARG A 176 14.13 6.56 -20.88
C ARG A 176 15.01 5.92 -21.95
N MET A 177 14.46 5.71 -23.13
CA MET A 177 15.26 5.30 -24.28
C MET A 177 16.15 6.47 -24.75
N GLN A 178 17.35 6.17 -25.23
CA GLN A 178 18.31 7.20 -25.67
C GLN A 178 17.82 8.06 -26.84
N SER A 179 16.85 7.55 -27.61
CA SER A 179 16.29 8.22 -28.79
C SER A 179 15.09 9.12 -28.48
N GLU A 180 14.70 9.28 -27.21
CA GLU A 180 13.49 10.01 -26.84
C GLU A 180 13.78 11.23 -25.97
N ASP A 181 13.16 12.36 -26.32
CA ASP A 181 13.21 13.59 -25.56
C ASP A 181 12.22 13.60 -24.38
N ASP A 182 11.13 12.82 -24.50
CA ASP A 182 10.07 12.76 -23.51
C ASP A 182 10.49 11.94 -22.27
N ASN A 183 10.33 12.50 -21.10
CA ASN A 183 10.62 11.83 -19.84
C ASN A 183 9.55 10.82 -19.44
N ILE A 184 8.31 11.03 -19.88
CA ILE A 184 7.13 10.18 -19.63
C ILE A 184 6.60 9.72 -20.98
N VAL A 185 6.38 8.43 -21.11
CA VAL A 185 5.89 7.85 -22.38
C VAL A 185 4.40 8.08 -22.52
N ILE A 186 4.00 8.85 -23.50
CA ILE A 186 2.60 9.23 -23.76
C ILE A 186 2.01 8.53 -25.00
N ASP A 187 2.85 8.12 -25.94
CA ASP A 187 2.44 7.44 -27.16
C ASP A 187 2.38 5.93 -26.97
N ALA A 188 1.31 5.29 -27.48
CA ALA A 188 1.10 3.86 -27.31
C ALA A 188 2.15 3.01 -28.03
N GLN A 189 2.65 3.47 -29.19
CA GLN A 189 3.67 2.72 -29.95
C GLN A 189 5.04 2.84 -29.27
N LYS A 190 5.37 4.02 -28.75
CA LYS A 190 6.55 4.23 -27.91
C LYS A 190 6.50 3.38 -26.63
N ALA A 191 5.30 3.23 -26.02
CA ALA A 191 5.13 2.34 -24.87
C ALA A 191 5.50 0.88 -25.20
N VAL A 192 5.11 0.38 -26.38
CA VAL A 192 5.48 -0.97 -26.82
C VAL A 192 7.00 -1.10 -27.00
N TYR A 193 7.67 -0.12 -27.61
CA TYR A 193 9.13 -0.15 -27.74
C TYR A 193 9.84 -0.07 -26.40
N THR A 194 9.32 0.73 -25.48
CA THR A 194 9.83 0.82 -24.11
C THR A 194 9.74 -0.53 -23.39
N LEU A 195 8.63 -1.25 -23.53
CA LEU A 195 8.47 -2.59 -22.96
C LEU A 195 9.44 -3.61 -23.58
N TYR A 196 9.68 -3.58 -24.89
CA TYR A 196 10.71 -4.42 -25.51
C TYR A 196 12.11 -4.11 -24.98
N SER A 197 12.44 -2.83 -24.80
CA SER A 197 13.72 -2.41 -24.22
C SER A 197 13.88 -2.89 -22.77
N LEU A 198 12.80 -2.88 -21.99
CA LEU A 198 12.80 -3.43 -20.63
C LEU A 198 12.99 -4.95 -20.61
N CYS A 199 12.43 -5.68 -21.59
CA CYS A 199 12.68 -7.11 -21.74
C CYS A 199 14.16 -7.40 -22.01
N ALA A 200 14.78 -6.64 -22.92
CA ALA A 200 16.21 -6.76 -23.21
C ALA A 200 17.07 -6.44 -21.99
N GLU A 201 16.77 -5.37 -21.26
CA GLU A 201 17.44 -5.00 -20.01
C GLU A 201 17.30 -6.11 -18.95
N MET A 202 16.12 -6.72 -18.83
CA MET A 202 15.90 -7.84 -17.92
C MET A 202 16.80 -9.03 -18.27
N GLU A 203 16.92 -9.39 -19.56
CA GLU A 203 17.81 -10.48 -20.00
C GLU A 203 19.27 -10.19 -19.67
N GLU A 204 19.74 -8.97 -19.90
CA GLU A 204 21.11 -8.56 -19.55
C GLU A 204 21.36 -8.64 -18.03
N ARG A 205 20.40 -8.25 -17.21
CA ARG A 205 20.49 -8.36 -15.76
C ARG A 205 20.52 -9.81 -15.31
N LEU A 206 19.73 -10.68 -15.91
CA LEU A 206 19.75 -12.11 -15.65
C LEU A 206 21.11 -12.73 -16.01
N LYS A 207 21.74 -12.32 -17.11
CA LYS A 207 23.10 -12.74 -17.47
C LYS A 207 24.10 -12.28 -16.40
N LYS A 208 24.03 -11.02 -15.96
CA LYS A 208 24.90 -10.50 -14.89
C LYS A 208 24.75 -11.29 -13.57
N CYS A 209 23.52 -11.62 -13.18
CA CYS A 209 23.25 -12.44 -12.00
C CYS A 209 23.85 -13.85 -12.14
N ARG A 210 23.67 -14.50 -13.29
CA ARG A 210 24.24 -15.84 -13.57
C ARG A 210 25.76 -15.88 -13.48
N LEU A 211 26.44 -14.84 -14.02
CA LEU A 211 27.89 -14.75 -13.99
C LEU A 211 28.49 -14.75 -12.57
N VAL A 212 27.75 -14.28 -11.58
CA VAL A 212 28.19 -14.20 -10.18
C VAL A 212 27.47 -15.21 -9.28
N GLY A 213 26.65 -16.11 -9.87
CA GLY A 213 25.95 -17.16 -9.13
C GLY A 213 24.81 -16.70 -8.25
N THR A 214 24.18 -15.55 -8.57
CA THR A 214 23.02 -15.03 -7.81
C THR A 214 21.71 -15.30 -8.56
N ARG A 215 20.59 -15.33 -7.81
CA ARG A 215 19.26 -15.65 -8.34
C ARG A 215 18.44 -14.42 -8.68
N ASN A 216 18.74 -13.29 -8.04
CA ASN A 216 17.96 -12.08 -8.14
C ASN A 216 18.82 -10.84 -7.88
N ILE A 217 18.24 -9.67 -8.16
CA ILE A 217 18.89 -8.36 -8.00
C ILE A 217 19.30 -8.06 -6.54
N ALA A 218 18.52 -8.50 -5.56
CA ALA A 218 18.82 -8.25 -4.15
C ALA A 218 20.11 -8.98 -3.72
N GLU A 219 20.24 -10.26 -4.08
CA GLU A 219 21.44 -11.05 -3.83
C GLU A 219 22.66 -10.47 -4.57
N TYR A 220 22.49 -10.07 -5.83
CA TYR A 220 23.55 -9.44 -6.60
C TYR A 220 24.03 -8.15 -5.93
N ASN A 221 23.12 -7.25 -5.61
CA ASN A 221 23.44 -5.97 -4.98
C ASN A 221 24.07 -6.14 -3.59
N ASP A 222 23.67 -7.19 -2.86
CA ASP A 222 24.28 -7.52 -1.56
C ASP A 222 25.75 -7.96 -1.71
N LEU A 223 26.05 -8.74 -2.75
CA LEU A 223 27.44 -9.11 -3.05
C LEU A 223 28.30 -7.90 -3.45
N VAL A 224 27.74 -6.98 -4.25
CA VAL A 224 28.43 -5.72 -4.63
C VAL A 224 28.69 -4.87 -3.39
N ARG A 225 27.66 -4.64 -2.54
CA ARG A 225 27.80 -3.84 -1.31
C ARG A 225 28.82 -4.43 -0.33
N LYS A 226 28.96 -5.73 -0.28
CA LYS A 226 29.97 -6.43 0.57
C LYS A 226 31.35 -6.51 -0.08
N CYS A 227 31.58 -5.82 -1.18
CA CYS A 227 32.84 -5.87 -1.96
C CYS A 227 33.32 -7.29 -2.29
N LYS A 228 32.39 -8.24 -2.43
CA LYS A 228 32.69 -9.63 -2.82
C LYS A 228 32.87 -9.81 -4.31
N ILE A 229 32.50 -8.79 -5.09
CA ILE A 229 32.66 -8.73 -6.54
C ILE A 229 33.35 -7.42 -6.85
N GLN A 230 34.53 -7.50 -7.50
CA GLN A 230 35.28 -6.32 -7.93
C GLN A 230 34.71 -5.82 -9.27
N ASP A 231 34.87 -4.52 -9.51
CA ASP A 231 34.51 -3.82 -10.77
C ASP A 231 33.03 -3.98 -11.19
N ARG A 232 32.12 -4.06 -10.22
CA ARG A 232 30.68 -4.15 -10.45
C ARG A 232 29.91 -3.08 -9.71
N GLU A 233 28.94 -2.49 -10.41
CA GLU A 233 28.04 -1.49 -9.87
C GLU A 233 26.73 -2.12 -9.37
N ILE A 234 26.09 -1.46 -8.41
CA ILE A 234 24.76 -1.80 -7.94
C ILE A 234 23.77 -1.64 -9.11
N MET A 235 22.94 -2.64 -9.32
CA MET A 235 21.83 -2.53 -10.26
C MET A 235 20.65 -1.83 -9.60
N PRO A 236 20.13 -0.71 -10.15
CA PRO A 236 18.91 -0.08 -9.64
C PRO A 236 17.69 -0.99 -9.89
N TYR A 237 16.73 -0.96 -8.98
CA TYR A 237 15.39 -1.48 -9.26
C TYR A 237 14.73 -0.63 -10.35
N ILE A 238 14.00 -1.25 -11.26
CA ILE A 238 13.19 -0.55 -12.27
C ILE A 238 11.72 -0.84 -11.96
N VAL A 239 10.92 0.20 -11.79
CA VAL A 239 9.49 0.15 -11.49
C VAL A 239 8.71 0.87 -12.59
#